data_182361edf4f9a4c3d2c212c007fa0931
#
_entry.id   182361edf4f9a4c3d2c212c007fa0931
#
_cell.length_a   1.000
_cell.length_b   1.000
_cell.length_c   1.000
_cell.angle_alpha   90.00
_cell.angle_beta   90.00
_cell.angle_gamma   90.00
#
_symmetry.space_group_name_H-M   'P 1'
#
loop_
_entity.id
_entity.type
_entity.pdbx_description
1 polymer ?
#
loop_
_entity_poly.entity_id
_entity_poly.type
_entity_poly.pdbx_seq_one_letter_code
_entity_poly.pdbx_strand_id
1 'polypeptide(L)'
;PKVAKLGLPIGTSIVAEAGLFTASSIMMGWFGAVTLAAHGIALQIASVMFMIHLGLAEASTIRAGNAWGVKNLEYLKKGAKVAASCSVLFSFIAMIFLITFGDMLVSFYVDIDDPARDQIIYIGALLLIAAALFQFVDGGQAMALGLLRGIQDTTVPMLITILSYWLVGIPSAYFFAFIINWNSLGIWAGLGTGLGFAATLLGVRFIVLVNSDRKVTL
;
A
#
# COMPACT_ATOMS: atom_id res chain seq x y z
N PRO A 1 -26.97 12.89 -0.08
CA PRO A 1 -26.83 11.83 -1.09
C PRO A 1 -25.44 11.77 -1.74
N LYS A 2 -24.83 12.95 -2.15
CA LYS A 2 -23.50 12.96 -2.80
C LYS A 2 -22.37 12.44 -1.89
N VAL A 3 -22.36 12.85 -0.62
CA VAL A 3 -21.33 12.40 0.36
C VAL A 3 -21.37 10.90 0.54
N ALA A 4 -22.55 10.30 0.69
CA ALA A 4 -22.69 8.85 0.82
C ALA A 4 -22.25 8.11 -0.45
N LYS A 5 -22.57 8.64 -1.64
CA LYS A 5 -22.18 8.05 -2.92
C LYS A 5 -20.66 7.99 -3.12
N LEU A 6 -19.93 8.96 -2.60
CA LEU A 6 -18.46 8.97 -2.64
C LEU A 6 -17.84 8.23 -1.44
N GLY A 7 -18.41 8.42 -0.25
CA GLY A 7 -17.85 7.89 0.99
C GLY A 7 -17.99 6.38 1.13
N LEU A 8 -19.13 5.79 0.71
CA LEU A 8 -19.31 4.34 0.80
C LEU A 8 -18.26 3.55 0.01
N PRO A 9 -17.98 3.85 -1.27
CA PRO A 9 -16.89 3.16 -1.99
C PRO A 9 -15.52 3.35 -1.34
N ILE A 10 -15.21 4.55 -0.83
CA ILE A 10 -13.94 4.82 -0.15
C ILE A 10 -13.84 3.98 1.12
N GLY A 11 -14.87 3.98 1.96
CA GLY A 11 -14.91 3.17 3.18
C GLY A 11 -14.79 1.68 2.89
N THR A 12 -15.49 1.18 1.86
CA THR A 12 -15.39 -0.22 1.45
C THR A 12 -13.99 -0.60 0.99
N SER A 13 -13.28 0.28 0.25
CA SER A 13 -11.89 0.05 -0.14
C SER A 13 -10.98 -0.07 1.08
N ILE A 14 -11.15 0.80 2.09
CA ILE A 14 -10.36 0.77 3.33
C ILE A 14 -10.63 -0.52 4.12
N VAL A 15 -11.88 -0.95 4.22
CA VAL A 15 -12.24 -2.22 4.88
C VAL A 15 -11.65 -3.42 4.14
N ALA A 16 -11.68 -3.41 2.80
CA ALA A 16 -11.09 -4.45 1.99
C ALA A 16 -9.56 -4.55 2.19
N GLU A 17 -8.90 -3.41 2.31
CA GLU A 17 -7.46 -3.32 2.59
C GLU A 17 -7.11 -3.81 4.00
N ALA A 18 -7.84 -3.36 5.02
CA ALA A 18 -7.70 -3.85 6.38
C ALA A 18 -7.92 -5.36 6.47
N GLY A 19 -8.89 -5.89 5.71
CA GLY A 19 -9.15 -7.32 5.60
C GLY A 19 -7.98 -8.10 4.98
N LEU A 20 -7.30 -7.54 3.98
CA LEU A 20 -6.10 -8.14 3.38
C LEU A 20 -4.97 -8.29 4.41
N PHE A 21 -4.66 -7.24 5.18
CA PHE A 21 -3.64 -7.28 6.22
C PHE A 21 -4.04 -8.20 7.39
N THR A 22 -5.32 -8.25 7.75
CA THR A 22 -5.83 -9.20 8.75
C THR A 22 -5.65 -10.65 8.26
N ALA A 23 -6.02 -10.95 7.02
CA ALA A 23 -5.84 -12.27 6.44
C ALA A 23 -4.35 -12.68 6.38
N SER A 24 -3.46 -11.73 6.06
CA SER A 24 -2.00 -11.98 6.09
C SER A 24 -1.51 -12.34 7.49
N SER A 25 -2.01 -11.66 8.53
CA SER A 25 -1.65 -11.96 9.92
C SER A 25 -2.15 -13.33 10.35
N ILE A 26 -3.33 -13.75 9.91
CA ILE A 26 -3.84 -15.12 10.16
C ILE A 26 -2.92 -16.16 9.51
N MET A 27 -2.53 -15.96 8.25
CA MET A 27 -1.60 -16.86 7.56
C MET A 27 -0.21 -16.88 8.22
N MET A 28 0.27 -15.73 8.73
CA MET A 28 1.52 -15.68 9.52
C MET A 28 1.44 -16.49 10.80
N GLY A 29 0.27 -16.52 11.47
CA GLY A 29 0.03 -17.33 12.65
C GLY A 29 0.21 -18.84 12.41
N TRP A 30 0.02 -19.32 11.19
CA TRP A 30 0.24 -20.73 10.83
C TRP A 30 1.74 -21.13 10.86
N PHE A 31 2.65 -20.15 10.77
CA PHE A 31 4.10 -20.36 10.95
C PHE A 31 4.56 -20.27 12.41
N GLY A 32 3.63 -20.04 13.35
CA GLY A 32 3.90 -20.00 14.78
C GLY A 32 3.96 -18.59 15.38
N ALA A 33 3.97 -18.53 16.70
CA ALA A 33 3.85 -17.30 17.47
C ALA A 33 5.02 -16.32 17.23
N VAL A 34 6.23 -16.83 17.10
CA VAL A 34 7.44 -16.02 16.86
C VAL A 34 7.35 -15.29 15.50
N THR A 35 6.94 -16.01 14.45
CA THR A 35 6.77 -15.43 13.13
C THR A 35 5.63 -14.39 13.11
N LEU A 36 4.54 -14.66 13.81
CA LEU A 36 3.42 -13.72 13.94
C LEU A 36 3.84 -12.46 14.69
N ALA A 37 4.61 -12.59 15.78
CA ALA A 37 5.15 -11.45 16.53
C ALA A 37 6.06 -10.58 15.65
N ALA A 38 7.01 -11.21 14.95
CA ALA A 38 7.90 -10.53 14.01
C ALA A 38 7.14 -9.80 12.90
N HIS A 39 6.07 -10.43 12.36
CA HIS A 39 5.19 -9.82 11.36
C HIS A 39 4.43 -8.61 11.91
N GLY A 40 3.88 -8.71 13.12
CA GLY A 40 3.19 -7.60 13.77
C GLY A 40 4.10 -6.38 13.95
N ILE A 41 5.35 -6.61 14.38
CA ILE A 41 6.36 -5.55 14.50
C ILE A 41 6.68 -4.94 13.13
N ALA A 42 6.92 -5.77 12.11
CA ALA A 42 7.21 -5.30 10.77
C ALA A 42 6.05 -4.49 10.18
N LEU A 43 4.80 -4.93 10.37
CA LEU A 43 3.61 -4.18 9.95
C LEU A 43 3.50 -2.83 10.68
N GLN A 44 3.77 -2.79 11.99
CA GLN A 44 3.70 -1.56 12.75
C GLN A 44 4.71 -0.52 12.24
N ILE A 45 5.96 -0.95 11.99
CA ILE A 45 7.01 -0.09 11.44
C ILE A 45 6.66 0.36 10.02
N ALA A 46 6.20 -0.55 9.16
CA ALA A 46 5.76 -0.24 7.80
C ALA A 46 4.60 0.75 7.79
N SER A 47 3.64 0.62 8.72
CA SER A 47 2.49 1.53 8.85
C SER A 47 2.92 2.95 9.19
N VAL A 48 3.94 3.14 10.02
CA VAL A 48 4.49 4.48 10.33
C VAL A 48 5.05 5.12 9.06
N MET A 49 5.78 4.37 8.24
CA MET A 49 6.28 4.87 6.95
C MET A 49 5.12 5.19 5.98
N PHE A 50 4.09 4.34 5.96
CA PHE A 50 2.91 4.53 5.11
C PHE A 50 2.15 5.83 5.44
N MET A 51 2.16 6.33 6.68
CA MET A 51 1.50 7.60 7.04
C MET A 51 2.01 8.78 6.20
N ILE A 52 3.26 8.77 5.76
CA ILE A 52 3.79 9.81 4.87
C ILE A 52 3.19 9.67 3.46
N HIS A 53 3.09 8.45 2.93
CA HIS A 53 2.40 8.22 1.64
C HIS A 53 0.93 8.63 1.72
N LEU A 54 0.26 8.34 2.84
CA LEU A 54 -1.13 8.73 3.06
C LEU A 54 -1.27 10.26 3.07
N GLY A 55 -0.39 10.99 3.77
CA GLY A 55 -0.38 12.45 3.76
C GLY A 55 -0.18 13.04 2.35
N LEU A 56 0.75 12.45 1.57
CA LEU A 56 0.96 12.84 0.17
C LEU A 56 -0.28 12.53 -0.70
N ALA A 57 -0.94 11.40 -0.48
CA ALA A 57 -2.15 11.01 -1.19
C ALA A 57 -3.31 11.98 -0.90
N GLU A 58 -3.51 12.36 0.37
CA GLU A 58 -4.53 13.34 0.76
C GLU A 58 -4.26 14.73 0.14
N ALA A 59 -3.02 15.21 0.20
CA ALA A 59 -2.63 16.44 -0.47
C ALA A 59 -2.89 16.38 -1.99
N SER A 60 -2.63 15.22 -2.60
CA SER A 60 -2.88 14.97 -4.02
C SER A 60 -4.38 14.95 -4.34
N THR A 61 -5.20 14.39 -3.45
CA THR A 61 -6.67 14.38 -3.57
C THR A 61 -7.22 15.80 -3.63
N ILE A 62 -6.81 16.66 -2.70
CA ILE A 62 -7.24 18.07 -2.65
C ILE A 62 -6.80 18.82 -3.91
N ARG A 63 -5.53 18.67 -4.28
CA ARG A 63 -4.97 19.34 -5.45
C ARG A 63 -5.60 18.87 -6.77
N ALA A 64 -5.83 17.57 -6.91
CA ALA A 64 -6.51 17.00 -8.06
C ALA A 64 -7.96 17.48 -8.15
N GLY A 65 -8.68 17.53 -7.02
CA GLY A 65 -10.03 18.04 -6.97
C GLY A 65 -10.14 19.50 -7.38
N ASN A 66 -9.23 20.35 -6.92
CA ASN A 66 -9.17 21.75 -7.33
C ASN A 66 -8.88 21.90 -8.83
N ALA A 67 -7.88 21.17 -9.35
CA ALA A 67 -7.53 21.21 -10.77
C ALA A 67 -8.67 20.72 -11.67
N TRP A 68 -9.35 19.66 -11.23
CA TRP A 68 -10.53 19.10 -11.92
C TRP A 68 -11.71 20.07 -11.92
N GLY A 69 -11.99 20.72 -10.79
CA GLY A 69 -13.07 21.70 -10.65
C GLY A 69 -12.93 22.92 -11.58
N VAL A 70 -11.69 23.39 -11.77
CA VAL A 70 -11.38 24.50 -12.71
C VAL A 70 -11.06 24.02 -14.13
N LYS A 71 -11.24 22.71 -14.41
CA LYS A 71 -10.98 22.06 -15.71
C LYS A 71 -9.56 22.28 -16.26
N ASN A 72 -8.58 22.40 -15.38
CA ASN A 72 -7.16 22.58 -15.75
C ASN A 72 -6.43 21.24 -15.73
N LEU A 73 -6.50 20.51 -16.84
CA LEU A 73 -5.89 19.18 -16.98
C LEU A 73 -4.36 19.22 -16.96
N GLU A 74 -3.74 20.30 -17.40
CA GLU A 74 -2.28 20.45 -17.36
C GLU A 74 -1.81 20.58 -15.91
N TYR A 75 -2.49 21.39 -15.12
CA TYR A 75 -2.22 21.54 -13.69
C TYR A 75 -2.43 20.22 -12.92
N LEU A 76 -3.49 19.47 -13.28
CA LEU A 76 -3.77 18.13 -12.73
C LEU A 76 -2.60 17.17 -13.02
N LYS A 77 -2.17 17.06 -14.28
CA LYS A 77 -1.06 16.18 -14.69
C LYS A 77 0.25 16.54 -14.02
N LYS A 78 0.57 17.84 -13.93
CA LYS A 78 1.77 18.33 -13.25
C LYS A 78 1.73 18.01 -11.77
N GLY A 79 0.57 18.21 -11.11
CA GLY A 79 0.37 17.86 -9.71
C GLY A 79 0.55 16.36 -9.45
N ALA A 80 -0.04 15.52 -10.29
CA ALA A 80 0.08 14.06 -10.20
C ALA A 80 1.53 13.59 -10.34
N LYS A 81 2.28 14.14 -11.32
CA LYS A 81 3.72 13.82 -11.49
C LYS A 81 4.55 14.21 -10.26
N VAL A 82 4.36 15.41 -9.73
CA VAL A 82 5.08 15.87 -8.54
C VAL A 82 4.79 14.96 -7.35
N ALA A 83 3.52 14.66 -7.09
CA ALA A 83 3.13 13.78 -5.98
C ALA A 83 3.72 12.37 -6.12
N ALA A 84 3.65 11.77 -7.32
CA ALA A 84 4.25 10.48 -7.60
C ALA A 84 5.77 10.51 -7.39
N SER A 85 6.46 11.56 -7.87
CA SER A 85 7.91 11.71 -7.65
C SER A 85 8.27 11.84 -6.18
N CYS A 86 7.50 12.59 -5.39
CA CYS A 86 7.71 12.70 -3.95
C CYS A 86 7.50 11.36 -3.24
N SER A 87 6.46 10.61 -3.63
CA SER A 87 6.19 9.27 -3.08
C SER A 87 7.33 8.29 -3.39
N VAL A 88 7.81 8.26 -4.63
CA VAL A 88 8.94 7.40 -5.04
C VAL A 88 10.22 7.79 -4.30
N LEU A 89 10.53 9.09 -4.20
CA LEU A 89 11.69 9.57 -3.45
C LEU A 89 11.63 9.15 -1.98
N PHE A 90 10.46 9.31 -1.36
CA PHE A 90 10.28 8.87 0.02
C PHE A 90 10.40 7.35 0.17
N SER A 91 9.87 6.56 -0.78
CA SER A 91 10.04 5.10 -0.77
C SER A 91 11.52 4.69 -0.82
N PHE A 92 12.35 5.40 -1.60
CA PHE A 92 13.80 5.16 -1.60
C PHE A 92 14.45 5.48 -0.24
N ILE A 93 14.08 6.59 0.37
CA ILE A 93 14.58 6.98 1.69
C ILE A 93 14.15 5.94 2.73
N ALA A 94 12.87 5.56 2.75
CA ALA A 94 12.34 4.54 3.64
C ALA A 94 13.01 3.17 3.42
N MET A 95 13.25 2.79 2.17
CA MET A 95 13.96 1.55 1.84
C MET A 95 15.36 1.51 2.43
N ILE A 96 16.16 2.56 2.21
CA ILE A 96 17.52 2.65 2.77
C ILE A 96 17.45 2.60 4.31
N PHE A 97 16.52 3.33 4.92
CA PHE A 97 16.35 3.38 6.36
C PHE A 97 15.97 2.01 6.95
N LEU A 98 14.97 1.35 6.39
CA LEU A 98 14.51 0.04 6.87
C LEU A 98 15.55 -1.06 6.71
N ILE A 99 16.31 -1.07 5.60
CA ILE A 99 17.37 -2.03 5.36
C ILE A 99 18.57 -1.79 6.30
N THR A 100 18.94 -0.52 6.54
CA THR A 100 20.10 -0.17 7.36
C THR A 100 19.85 -0.37 8.85
N PHE A 101 18.66 -0.04 9.33
CA PHE A 101 18.32 -0.03 10.74
C PHE A 101 17.34 -1.12 11.17
N GLY A 102 17.07 -2.12 10.30
CA GLY A 102 16.03 -3.13 10.52
C GLY A 102 16.17 -3.87 11.85
N ASP A 103 17.34 -4.42 12.15
CA ASP A 103 17.58 -5.14 13.40
C ASP A 103 17.34 -4.25 14.63
N MET A 104 17.86 -3.03 14.59
CA MET A 104 17.69 -2.05 15.66
C MET A 104 16.22 -1.69 15.86
N LEU A 105 15.50 -1.44 14.78
CA LEU A 105 14.09 -1.08 14.84
C LEU A 105 13.24 -2.20 15.46
N VAL A 106 13.47 -3.44 15.05
CA VAL A 106 12.74 -4.59 15.61
C VAL A 106 13.14 -4.79 17.08
N SER A 107 14.40 -4.60 17.45
CA SER A 107 14.90 -4.80 18.82
C SER A 107 14.23 -3.89 19.85
N PHE A 108 13.73 -2.73 19.46
CA PHE A 108 12.96 -1.82 20.35
C PHE A 108 11.58 -2.36 20.77
N TYR A 109 11.04 -3.33 20.05
CA TYR A 109 9.72 -3.90 20.31
C TYR A 109 9.76 -5.21 21.09
N VAL A 110 10.94 -5.77 21.32
CA VAL A 110 11.11 -7.09 21.95
C VAL A 110 11.85 -6.93 23.28
N ASP A 111 11.28 -7.51 24.34
CA ASP A 111 11.88 -7.49 25.66
C ASP A 111 13.28 -8.11 25.61
N ILE A 112 14.18 -7.56 26.46
CA ILE A 112 15.58 -8.00 26.56
C ILE A 112 15.68 -9.44 27.09
N ASP A 113 14.74 -9.83 27.94
CA ASP A 113 14.69 -11.14 28.60
C ASP A 113 13.84 -12.18 27.85
N ASP A 114 13.27 -11.82 26.68
CA ASP A 114 12.46 -12.76 25.89
C ASP A 114 13.35 -13.86 25.29
N PRO A 115 13.10 -15.14 25.59
CA PRO A 115 13.90 -16.25 25.05
C PRO A 115 13.84 -16.38 23.53
N ALA A 116 12.81 -15.83 22.87
CA ALA A 116 12.68 -15.82 21.42
C ALA A 116 13.21 -14.53 20.75
N ARG A 117 13.82 -13.62 21.55
CA ARG A 117 14.22 -12.29 21.10
C ARG A 117 15.06 -12.32 19.83
N ASP A 118 16.12 -13.09 19.80
CA ASP A 118 17.03 -13.14 18.66
C ASP A 118 16.35 -13.67 17.40
N GLN A 119 15.43 -14.63 17.55
CA GLN A 119 14.68 -15.18 16.45
C GLN A 119 13.64 -14.17 15.93
N ILE A 120 12.97 -13.43 16.81
CA ILE A 120 12.02 -12.37 16.43
C ILE A 120 12.77 -11.25 15.69
N ILE A 121 13.94 -10.82 16.17
CA ILE A 121 14.74 -9.78 15.52
C ILE A 121 15.17 -10.23 14.13
N TYR A 122 15.71 -11.45 14.01
CA TYR A 122 16.15 -11.99 12.72
C TYR A 122 15.01 -12.05 11.69
N ILE A 123 13.85 -12.63 12.07
CA ILE A 123 12.71 -12.73 11.17
C ILE A 123 12.13 -11.33 10.88
N GLY A 124 12.01 -10.48 11.90
CA GLY A 124 11.46 -9.13 11.74
C GLY A 124 12.31 -8.26 10.81
N ALA A 125 13.63 -8.29 10.95
CA ALA A 125 14.53 -7.57 10.04
C ALA A 125 14.43 -8.08 8.60
N LEU A 126 14.31 -9.39 8.41
CA LEU A 126 14.09 -9.98 7.09
C LEU A 126 12.74 -9.52 6.50
N LEU A 127 11.68 -9.43 7.30
CA LEU A 127 10.38 -8.90 6.87
C LEU A 127 10.43 -7.40 6.61
N LEU A 128 11.28 -6.63 7.30
CA LEU A 128 11.49 -5.22 7.01
C LEU A 128 12.17 -4.98 5.65
N ILE A 129 13.00 -5.90 5.18
CA ILE A 129 13.52 -5.84 3.79
C ILE A 129 12.38 -6.01 2.78
N ALA A 130 11.47 -6.96 3.03
CA ALA A 130 10.28 -7.12 2.19
C ALA A 130 9.37 -5.89 2.27
N ALA A 131 9.16 -5.32 3.48
CA ALA A 131 8.41 -4.10 3.71
C ALA A 131 9.02 -2.88 2.99
N ALA A 132 10.35 -2.81 2.91
CA ALA A 132 11.06 -1.75 2.19
C ALA A 132 10.73 -1.74 0.69
N LEU A 133 10.68 -2.89 0.07
CA LEU A 133 10.25 -3.03 -1.34
C LEU A 133 8.73 -2.78 -1.48
N PHE A 134 7.96 -3.24 -0.51
CA PHE A 134 6.52 -3.07 -0.47
C PHE A 134 6.10 -1.59 -0.45
N GLN A 135 6.87 -0.69 0.16
CA GLN A 135 6.59 0.76 0.20
C GLN A 135 6.39 1.38 -1.19
N PHE A 136 7.06 0.88 -2.23
CA PHE A 136 6.91 1.42 -3.58
C PHE A 136 5.52 1.12 -4.17
N VAL A 137 5.04 -0.10 -4.00
CA VAL A 137 3.72 -0.48 -4.53
C VAL A 137 2.59 0.10 -3.69
N ASP A 138 2.78 0.15 -2.37
CA ASP A 138 1.84 0.72 -1.42
C ASP A 138 1.69 2.23 -1.62
N GLY A 139 2.80 2.96 -1.67
CA GLY A 139 2.81 4.39 -1.99
C GLY A 139 2.23 4.69 -3.38
N GLY A 140 2.55 3.88 -4.39
CA GLY A 140 2.00 4.01 -5.74
C GLY A 140 0.48 3.83 -5.78
N GLN A 141 -0.03 2.82 -5.06
CA GLN A 141 -1.46 2.57 -4.92
C GLN A 141 -2.17 3.71 -4.18
N ALA A 142 -1.63 4.15 -3.04
CA ALA A 142 -2.19 5.26 -2.28
C ALA A 142 -2.28 6.55 -3.12
N MET A 143 -1.23 6.87 -3.89
CA MET A 143 -1.21 8.01 -4.81
C MET A 143 -2.30 7.90 -5.88
N ALA A 144 -2.42 6.73 -6.53
CA ALA A 144 -3.40 6.52 -7.58
C ALA A 144 -4.84 6.63 -7.03
N LEU A 145 -5.11 6.07 -5.85
CA LEU A 145 -6.39 6.22 -5.16
C LEU A 145 -6.67 7.69 -4.81
N GLY A 146 -5.70 8.41 -4.27
CA GLY A 146 -5.84 9.82 -3.93
C GLY A 146 -6.20 10.68 -5.15
N LEU A 147 -5.52 10.48 -6.27
CA LEU A 147 -5.80 11.19 -7.52
C LEU A 147 -7.19 10.89 -8.08
N LEU A 148 -7.62 9.61 -8.06
CA LEU A 148 -8.94 9.19 -8.52
C LEU A 148 -10.06 9.73 -7.60
N ARG A 149 -9.85 9.72 -6.28
CA ARG A 149 -10.77 10.35 -5.31
C ARG A 149 -10.91 11.85 -5.59
N GLY A 150 -9.82 12.54 -5.90
CA GLY A 150 -9.82 13.96 -6.24
C GLY A 150 -10.70 14.30 -7.45
N ILE A 151 -10.71 13.46 -8.48
CA ILE A 151 -11.58 13.60 -9.65
C ILE A 151 -12.95 12.97 -9.47
N GLN A 152 -13.32 12.61 -8.23
CA GLN A 152 -14.61 12.01 -7.84
C GLN A 152 -14.89 10.62 -8.43
N ASP A 153 -13.88 9.92 -8.91
CA ASP A 153 -13.98 8.53 -9.32
C ASP A 153 -13.64 7.62 -8.14
N THR A 154 -14.64 7.00 -7.53
CA THR A 154 -14.48 6.19 -6.32
C THR A 154 -15.01 4.77 -6.47
N THR A 155 -16.05 4.56 -7.27
CA THR A 155 -16.73 3.25 -7.38
C THR A 155 -15.89 2.23 -8.13
N VAL A 156 -15.29 2.59 -9.26
CA VAL A 156 -14.44 1.65 -10.01
C VAL A 156 -13.11 1.39 -9.28
N PRO A 157 -12.42 2.39 -8.70
CA PRO A 157 -11.29 2.14 -7.81
C PRO A 157 -11.61 1.16 -6.68
N MET A 158 -12.76 1.26 -6.03
CA MET A 158 -13.20 0.30 -5.02
C MET A 158 -13.24 -1.13 -5.57
N LEU A 159 -13.85 -1.33 -6.75
CA LEU A 159 -13.90 -2.67 -7.36
C LEU A 159 -12.51 -3.19 -7.72
N ILE A 160 -11.65 -2.34 -8.27
CA ILE A 160 -10.25 -2.68 -8.58
C ILE A 160 -9.52 -3.13 -7.30
N THR A 161 -9.63 -2.39 -6.20
CA THR A 161 -8.93 -2.73 -4.96
C THR A 161 -9.45 -4.03 -4.37
N ILE A 162 -10.77 -4.23 -4.28
CA ILE A 162 -11.35 -5.47 -3.76
C ILE A 162 -10.86 -6.68 -4.57
N LEU A 163 -10.97 -6.62 -5.91
CA LEU A 163 -10.53 -7.72 -6.77
C LEU A 163 -9.02 -7.97 -6.65
N SER A 164 -8.22 -6.91 -6.64
CA SER A 164 -6.76 -7.02 -6.52
C SER A 164 -6.32 -7.62 -5.19
N TYR A 165 -6.96 -7.24 -4.09
CA TYR A 165 -6.59 -7.73 -2.77
C TYR A 165 -7.05 -9.17 -2.54
N TRP A 166 -8.31 -9.47 -2.85
CA TRP A 166 -8.93 -10.73 -2.49
C TRP A 166 -8.76 -11.83 -3.53
N LEU A 167 -8.71 -11.50 -4.83
CA LEU A 167 -8.52 -12.50 -5.91
C LEU A 167 -7.07 -12.61 -6.38
N VAL A 168 -6.24 -11.59 -6.16
CA VAL A 168 -4.83 -11.64 -6.54
C VAL A 168 -3.95 -11.71 -5.30
N GLY A 169 -4.08 -10.80 -4.35
CA GLY A 169 -3.20 -10.67 -3.19
C GLY A 169 -3.22 -11.90 -2.30
N ILE A 170 -4.39 -12.30 -1.79
CA ILE A 170 -4.51 -13.44 -0.87
C ILE A 170 -4.10 -14.77 -1.54
N PRO A 171 -4.58 -15.11 -2.76
CA PRO A 171 -4.14 -16.34 -3.41
C PRO A 171 -2.64 -16.35 -3.72
N SER A 172 -2.06 -15.21 -4.12
CA SER A 172 -0.62 -15.11 -4.35
C SER A 172 0.18 -15.26 -3.04
N ALA A 173 -0.30 -14.68 -1.92
CA ALA A 173 0.33 -14.85 -0.63
C ALA A 173 0.34 -16.32 -0.20
N TYR A 174 -0.79 -17.01 -0.36
CA TYR A 174 -0.88 -18.44 -0.07
C TYR A 174 0.06 -19.24 -0.98
N PHE A 175 0.06 -18.97 -2.28
CA PHE A 175 0.89 -19.65 -3.27
C PHE A 175 2.39 -19.49 -2.97
N PHE A 176 2.86 -18.27 -2.76
CA PHE A 176 4.28 -18.04 -2.46
C PHE A 176 4.69 -18.59 -1.10
N ALA A 177 3.85 -18.45 -0.08
CA ALA A 177 4.18 -18.87 1.27
C ALA A 177 4.19 -20.40 1.44
N PHE A 178 3.17 -21.08 0.92
CA PHE A 178 2.92 -22.49 1.24
C PHE A 178 3.21 -23.45 0.09
N ILE A 179 3.07 -23.02 -1.17
CA ILE A 179 3.34 -23.90 -2.34
C ILE A 179 4.78 -23.75 -2.78
N ILE A 180 5.29 -22.52 -2.89
CA ILE A 180 6.70 -22.25 -3.24
C ILE A 180 7.62 -22.38 -2.01
N ASN A 181 7.06 -22.42 -0.79
CA ASN A 181 7.77 -22.52 0.49
C ASN A 181 8.69 -21.32 0.79
N TRP A 182 8.26 -20.11 0.40
CA TRP A 182 8.94 -18.87 0.81
C TRP A 182 8.56 -18.43 2.24
N ASN A 183 7.74 -19.22 2.92
CA ASN A 183 7.29 -18.97 4.29
C ASN A 183 6.77 -17.53 4.49
N SER A 184 7.20 -16.86 5.55
CA SER A 184 6.79 -15.49 5.89
C SER A 184 7.06 -14.45 4.80
N LEU A 185 8.16 -14.58 4.06
CA LEU A 185 8.47 -13.71 2.92
C LEU A 185 7.46 -13.87 1.78
N GLY A 186 6.95 -15.10 1.58
CA GLY A 186 5.94 -15.39 0.57
C GLY A 186 4.64 -14.62 0.81
N ILE A 187 4.24 -14.42 2.07
CA ILE A 187 3.06 -13.62 2.42
C ILE A 187 3.29 -12.15 2.00
N TRP A 188 4.43 -11.56 2.32
CA TRP A 188 4.76 -10.19 1.92
C TRP A 188 4.86 -10.03 0.40
N ALA A 189 5.43 -11.02 -0.29
CA ALA A 189 5.47 -11.03 -1.76
C ALA A 189 4.06 -11.04 -2.37
N GLY A 190 3.15 -11.82 -1.78
CA GLY A 190 1.74 -11.86 -2.21
C GLY A 190 1.00 -10.56 -1.94
N LEU A 191 1.19 -9.95 -0.76
CA LEU A 191 0.68 -8.61 -0.46
C LEU A 191 1.15 -7.59 -1.50
N GLY A 192 2.47 -7.58 -1.77
CA GLY A 192 3.07 -6.72 -2.79
C GLY A 192 2.52 -6.97 -4.20
N THR A 193 2.23 -8.22 -4.55
CA THR A 193 1.59 -8.58 -5.83
C THR A 193 0.18 -8.01 -5.92
N GLY A 194 -0.63 -8.16 -4.86
CA GLY A 194 -2.00 -7.65 -4.82
C GLY A 194 -2.06 -6.12 -4.92
N LEU A 195 -1.25 -5.43 -4.11
CA LEU A 195 -1.19 -3.97 -4.12
C LEU A 195 -0.55 -3.42 -5.41
N GLY A 196 0.47 -4.11 -5.93
CA GLY A 196 1.10 -3.74 -7.21
C GLY A 196 0.14 -3.87 -8.39
N PHE A 197 -0.69 -4.91 -8.39
CA PHE A 197 -1.75 -5.07 -9.38
C PHE A 197 -2.80 -3.96 -9.26
N ALA A 198 -3.23 -3.62 -8.04
CA ALA A 198 -4.12 -2.50 -7.78
C ALA A 198 -3.49 -1.17 -8.24
N ALA A 199 -2.24 -0.87 -7.84
CA ALA A 199 -1.54 0.35 -8.22
C ALA A 199 -1.46 0.53 -9.74
N THR A 200 -1.18 -0.55 -10.47
CA THR A 200 -1.09 -0.55 -11.92
C THR A 200 -2.45 -0.24 -12.56
N LEU A 201 -3.51 -0.95 -12.18
CA LEU A 201 -4.84 -0.74 -12.74
C LEU A 201 -5.41 0.64 -12.41
N LEU A 202 -5.20 1.12 -11.17
CA LEU A 202 -5.64 2.45 -10.74
C LEU A 202 -4.87 3.55 -11.47
N GLY A 203 -3.56 3.39 -11.64
CA GLY A 203 -2.73 4.32 -12.40
C GLY A 203 -3.14 4.40 -13.88
N VAL A 204 -3.35 3.25 -14.53
CA VAL A 204 -3.86 3.19 -15.91
C VAL A 204 -5.23 3.87 -16.01
N ARG A 205 -6.14 3.58 -15.07
CA ARG A 205 -7.47 4.22 -15.05
C ARG A 205 -7.37 5.74 -14.95
N PHE A 206 -6.54 6.26 -14.06
CA PHE A 206 -6.33 7.70 -13.93
C PHE A 206 -5.83 8.31 -15.25
N ILE A 207 -4.82 7.70 -15.88
CA ILE A 207 -4.27 8.17 -17.16
C ILE A 207 -5.33 8.16 -18.28
N VAL A 208 -6.13 7.09 -18.35
CA VAL A 208 -7.19 6.96 -19.36
C VAL A 208 -8.25 8.04 -19.17
N LEU A 209 -8.74 8.27 -17.96
CA LEU A 209 -9.76 9.30 -17.69
C LEU A 209 -9.25 10.70 -18.03
N VAL A 210 -8.07 11.05 -17.57
CA VAL A 210 -7.46 12.37 -17.80
C VAL A 210 -7.14 12.62 -19.30
N ASN A 211 -6.89 11.57 -20.08
CA ASN A 211 -6.66 11.71 -21.51
C ASN A 211 -7.96 11.67 -22.34
N SER A 212 -9.01 11.02 -21.85
CA SER A 212 -10.32 10.99 -22.51
C SER A 212 -11.02 12.34 -22.45
N ASP A 213 -10.95 13.05 -21.32
CA ASP A 213 -11.53 14.38 -21.17
C ASP A 213 -10.84 15.45 -22.06
N ARG A 214 -9.59 15.19 -22.46
CA ARG A 214 -8.89 16.05 -23.43
C ARG A 214 -9.58 16.06 -24.81
N LYS A 215 -10.34 15.01 -25.14
CA LYS A 215 -11.09 14.91 -26.41
C LYS A 215 -12.44 15.63 -26.37
N VAL A 216 -12.94 15.97 -25.19
CA VAL A 216 -14.25 16.63 -25.00
C VAL A 216 -14.10 18.16 -24.87
N THR A 217 -12.90 18.63 -24.52
CA THR A 217 -12.59 20.05 -24.32
C THR A 217 -11.92 20.73 -25.54
N LEU A 218 -11.76 20.01 -26.65
CA LEU A 218 -11.35 20.52 -27.98
C LEU A 218 -12.54 20.46 -28.95
#